data_6426045887cdb55118adf616ce2fbf04
#
_entry.id   6426045887cdb55118adf616ce2fbf04
#
_cell.length_a   1.000
_cell.length_b   1.000
_cell.length_c   1.000
_cell.angle_alpha   90.00
_cell.angle_beta   90.00
_cell.angle_gamma   90.00
#
_symmetry.space_group_name_H-M   'P 1'
#
loop_
_entity.id
_entity.type
_entity.pdbx_description
1 polymer ?
#
loop_
_entity_poly.entity_id
_entity_poly.type
_entity_poly.pdbx_seq_one_letter_code
_entity_poly.pdbx_strand_id
1 'polypeptide(L)'
;GDGDAVVSKDGKSKIFKFKQPVPTPAYLVALVGGLIESRDISHRCRVWSEPSMVDRAAFDFSQTEDFLQAAESFAMPYMWTRYDVLCLPPSFPYGGMENPCLTFVTPTLLTGDKSLADVVAHEIAHSWTGNLVTNKTRNHFFLNEGWTMWLQRKIEQKIKGGKDHLLLSAQSGWSHLKDD
;
A
#
# COMPACT_ATOMS: atom_id res chain seq x y z
N GLY A 1 -6.71 -2.73 -15.56
CA GLY A 1 -6.55 -2.28 -16.96
C GLY A 1 -7.79 -1.59 -17.48
N ASP A 2 -7.64 -0.83 -18.58
CA ASP A 2 -8.75 -0.07 -19.21
C ASP A 2 -9.53 -1.00 -20.17
N GLY A 3 -10.13 -2.05 -19.64
CA GLY A 3 -10.91 -3.01 -20.40
C GLY A 3 -10.25 -4.37 -20.58
N ASP A 4 -10.85 -5.21 -21.43
CA ASP A 4 -10.37 -6.55 -21.68
C ASP A 4 -9.07 -6.57 -22.49
N ALA A 5 -8.28 -7.61 -22.28
CA ALA A 5 -7.06 -7.82 -23.05
C ALA A 5 -7.37 -8.03 -24.54
N VAL A 6 -6.69 -7.31 -25.41
CA VAL A 6 -6.78 -7.50 -26.86
C VAL A 6 -5.85 -8.64 -27.25
N VAL A 7 -6.42 -9.70 -27.81
CA VAL A 7 -5.63 -10.81 -28.38
C VAL A 7 -4.97 -10.36 -29.68
N SER A 8 -3.68 -10.64 -29.86
CA SER A 8 -2.97 -10.37 -31.11
C SER A 8 -3.59 -11.13 -32.30
N LYS A 9 -3.36 -10.65 -33.53
CA LYS A 9 -3.93 -11.27 -34.74
C LYS A 9 -3.50 -12.74 -34.93
N ASP A 10 -2.33 -13.10 -34.43
CA ASP A 10 -1.78 -14.47 -34.49
C ASP A 10 -2.20 -15.35 -33.29
N GLY A 11 -2.98 -14.81 -32.36
CA GLY A 11 -3.45 -15.51 -31.15
C GLY A 11 -2.38 -15.82 -30.11
N LYS A 12 -1.12 -15.41 -30.33
CA LYS A 12 0.01 -15.81 -29.48
C LYS A 12 0.31 -14.85 -28.33
N SER A 13 -0.25 -13.67 -28.37
CA SER A 13 -0.04 -12.66 -27.31
C SER A 13 -1.33 -11.94 -26.92
N LYS A 14 -1.32 -11.34 -25.71
CA LYS A 14 -2.38 -10.47 -25.22
C LYS A 14 -1.81 -9.11 -24.93
N ILE A 15 -2.52 -8.06 -25.32
CA ILE A 15 -2.15 -6.66 -25.07
C ILE A 15 -3.07 -6.14 -23.98
N PHE A 16 -2.48 -5.73 -22.88
CA PHE A 16 -3.18 -5.06 -21.78
C PHE A 16 -2.86 -3.57 -21.85
N LYS A 17 -3.90 -2.73 -21.82
CA LYS A 17 -3.74 -1.29 -21.80
C LYS A 17 -3.99 -0.76 -20.39
N PHE A 18 -3.15 0.14 -19.94
CA PHE A 18 -3.27 0.81 -18.66
C PHE A 18 -3.18 2.31 -18.86
N LYS A 19 -3.93 3.05 -18.06
CA LYS A 19 -3.90 4.50 -18.03
C LYS A 19 -3.78 4.95 -16.58
N GLN A 20 -2.76 5.75 -16.29
CA GLN A 20 -2.60 6.43 -15.00
C GLN A 20 -2.81 7.94 -15.23
N PRO A 21 -3.99 8.49 -14.83
CA PRO A 21 -4.29 9.90 -15.05
C PRO A 21 -3.55 10.83 -14.10
N VAL A 22 -3.12 10.31 -12.94
CA VAL A 22 -2.36 11.08 -11.95
C VAL A 22 -0.87 10.96 -12.27
N PRO A 23 -0.13 12.07 -12.41
CA PRO A 23 1.32 12.03 -12.60
C PRO A 23 2.01 11.24 -11.50
N THR A 24 2.88 10.32 -11.91
CA THR A 24 3.52 9.34 -11.01
C THR A 24 5.00 9.24 -11.31
N PRO A 25 5.87 9.21 -10.29
CA PRO A 25 7.29 8.92 -10.48
C PRO A 25 7.52 7.56 -11.15
N ALA A 26 8.50 7.49 -12.03
CA ALA A 26 8.76 6.29 -12.83
C ALA A 26 9.12 5.05 -12.00
N TYR A 27 9.74 5.23 -10.82
CA TYR A 27 10.13 4.12 -9.94
C TYR A 27 8.93 3.37 -9.33
N LEU A 28 7.74 3.97 -9.36
CA LEU A 28 6.48 3.37 -8.86
C LEU A 28 5.77 2.50 -9.91
N VAL A 29 6.30 2.42 -11.14
CA VAL A 29 5.75 1.52 -12.15
C VAL A 29 6.09 0.09 -11.78
N ALA A 30 5.06 -0.74 -11.62
CA ALA A 30 5.23 -2.15 -11.26
C ALA A 30 4.39 -3.04 -12.17
N LEU A 31 4.87 -4.25 -12.40
CA LEU A 31 4.18 -5.29 -13.16
C LEU A 31 4.23 -6.59 -12.37
N VAL A 32 3.08 -7.24 -12.25
CA VAL A 32 2.98 -8.57 -11.66
C VAL A 32 2.23 -9.49 -12.61
N GLY A 33 2.65 -10.74 -12.65
CA GLY A 33 1.99 -11.79 -13.41
C GLY A 33 2.16 -13.12 -12.70
N GLY A 34 1.09 -13.94 -12.69
CA GLY A 34 1.10 -15.24 -12.02
C GLY A 34 -0.31 -15.80 -11.84
N LEU A 35 -0.38 -16.97 -11.19
CA LEU A 35 -1.65 -17.53 -10.76
C LEU A 35 -2.06 -16.85 -9.46
N ILE A 36 -2.87 -15.82 -9.57
CA ILE A 36 -3.34 -15.02 -8.44
C ILE A 36 -4.86 -14.99 -8.39
N GLU A 37 -5.40 -14.93 -7.19
CA GLU A 37 -6.82 -14.71 -6.90
C GLU A 37 -7.01 -13.44 -6.11
N SER A 38 -8.25 -12.99 -5.99
CA SER A 38 -8.58 -11.79 -5.21
C SER A 38 -9.77 -11.98 -4.29
N ARG A 39 -9.83 -11.15 -3.24
CA ARG A 39 -10.98 -11.01 -2.35
C ARG A 39 -11.29 -9.52 -2.19
N ASP A 40 -12.56 -9.18 -2.30
CA ASP A 40 -13.01 -7.82 -2.10
C ASP A 40 -13.04 -7.49 -0.60
N ILE A 41 -12.46 -6.35 -0.24
CA ILE A 41 -12.51 -5.78 1.12
C ILE A 41 -13.58 -4.69 1.17
N SER A 42 -13.63 -3.83 0.15
CA SER A 42 -14.62 -2.76 0.02
C SER A 42 -14.92 -2.48 -1.46
N HIS A 43 -15.76 -1.46 -1.70
CA HIS A 43 -16.07 -1.03 -3.07
C HIS A 43 -14.83 -0.58 -3.88
N ARG A 44 -13.74 -0.16 -3.20
CA ARG A 44 -12.51 0.33 -3.83
C ARG A 44 -11.23 -0.38 -3.38
N CYS A 45 -11.33 -1.34 -2.45
CA CYS A 45 -10.20 -2.10 -1.92
C CYS A 45 -10.36 -3.59 -2.19
N ARG A 46 -9.28 -4.22 -2.64
CA ARG A 46 -9.21 -5.65 -2.93
C ARG A 46 -7.84 -6.19 -2.51
N VAL A 47 -7.82 -7.42 -2.04
CA VAL A 47 -6.57 -8.14 -1.74
C VAL A 47 -6.34 -9.19 -2.81
N TRP A 48 -5.11 -9.28 -3.28
CA TRP A 48 -4.63 -10.25 -4.26
C TRP A 48 -3.52 -11.09 -3.66
N SER A 49 -3.50 -12.37 -3.95
CA SER A 49 -2.40 -13.26 -3.61
C SER A 49 -2.51 -14.59 -4.37
N GLU A 50 -1.56 -15.48 -4.14
CA GLU A 50 -1.68 -16.88 -4.57
C GLU A 50 -2.90 -17.54 -3.91
N PRO A 51 -3.55 -18.53 -4.57
CA PRO A 51 -4.77 -19.19 -4.07
C PRO A 51 -4.63 -19.74 -2.64
N SER A 52 -3.44 -20.22 -2.28
CA SER A 52 -3.16 -20.78 -0.94
C SER A 52 -3.11 -19.73 0.18
N MET A 53 -2.98 -18.45 -0.17
CA MET A 53 -2.73 -17.37 0.80
C MET A 53 -3.78 -16.27 0.77
N VAL A 54 -4.57 -16.15 -0.29
CA VAL A 54 -5.47 -15.01 -0.51
C VAL A 54 -6.49 -14.84 0.61
N ASP A 55 -7.04 -15.91 1.18
CA ASP A 55 -8.04 -15.81 2.26
C ASP A 55 -7.42 -15.32 3.56
N ARG A 56 -6.20 -15.76 3.89
CA ARG A 56 -5.43 -15.24 5.03
C ARG A 56 -5.09 -13.77 4.85
N ALA A 57 -4.59 -13.42 3.66
CA ALA A 57 -4.26 -12.04 3.34
C ALA A 57 -5.50 -11.13 3.41
N ALA A 58 -6.65 -11.57 2.91
CA ALA A 58 -7.91 -10.83 3.01
C ALA A 58 -8.35 -10.63 4.46
N PHE A 59 -8.15 -11.62 5.33
CA PHE A 59 -8.45 -11.49 6.76
C PHE A 59 -7.53 -10.48 7.43
N ASP A 60 -6.20 -10.63 7.29
CA ASP A 60 -5.24 -9.75 7.96
C ASP A 60 -5.31 -8.29 7.45
N PHE A 61 -5.60 -8.08 6.17
CA PHE A 61 -5.70 -6.74 5.57
C PHE A 61 -7.14 -6.22 5.47
N SER A 62 -8.09 -6.82 6.20
CA SER A 62 -9.52 -6.42 6.15
C SER A 62 -9.80 -4.99 6.61
N GLN A 63 -8.88 -4.35 7.36
CA GLN A 63 -8.99 -2.96 7.83
C GLN A 63 -8.49 -1.92 6.80
N THR A 64 -8.10 -2.33 5.60
CA THR A 64 -7.54 -1.44 4.56
C THR A 64 -8.44 -0.23 4.28
N GLU A 65 -9.76 -0.44 4.15
CA GLU A 65 -10.71 0.66 3.91
C GLU A 65 -10.77 1.63 5.10
N ASP A 66 -10.74 1.13 6.33
CA ASP A 66 -10.76 1.96 7.53
C ASP A 66 -9.51 2.86 7.59
N PHE A 67 -8.33 2.31 7.28
CA PHE A 67 -7.09 3.07 7.19
C PHE A 67 -7.17 4.15 6.10
N LEU A 68 -7.75 3.82 4.94
CA LEU A 68 -7.90 4.75 3.84
C LEU A 68 -8.83 5.91 4.21
N GLN A 69 -9.97 5.64 4.82
CA GLN A 69 -10.90 6.66 5.31
C GLN A 69 -10.29 7.51 6.44
N ALA A 70 -9.53 6.89 7.31
CA ALA A 70 -8.80 7.62 8.34
C ALA A 70 -7.80 8.60 7.71
N ALA A 71 -7.02 8.16 6.71
CA ALA A 71 -6.08 9.02 5.99
C ALA A 71 -6.76 10.19 5.29
N GLU A 72 -7.86 9.95 4.59
CA GLU A 72 -8.67 10.99 3.92
C GLU A 72 -9.16 12.06 4.90
N SER A 73 -9.37 11.72 6.15
CA SER A 73 -9.81 12.70 7.17
C SER A 73 -8.73 13.67 7.63
N PHE A 74 -7.46 13.36 7.39
CA PHE A 74 -6.31 14.22 7.71
C PHE A 74 -5.71 14.89 6.48
N ALA A 75 -5.82 14.23 5.33
CA ALA A 75 -5.33 14.70 4.05
C ALA A 75 -6.49 15.15 3.14
N MET A 76 -6.31 15.04 1.84
CA MET A 76 -7.36 15.26 0.85
C MET A 76 -7.97 13.92 0.40
N PRO A 77 -9.12 13.92 -0.31
CA PRO A 77 -9.70 12.70 -0.86
C PRO A 77 -8.68 11.87 -1.65
N TYR A 78 -8.80 10.55 -1.57
CA TYR A 78 -7.94 9.61 -2.27
C TYR A 78 -8.15 9.71 -3.80
N MET A 79 -7.11 10.10 -4.53
CA MET A 79 -7.20 10.45 -5.96
C MET A 79 -6.95 9.28 -6.92
N TRP A 80 -6.48 8.15 -6.42
CA TRP A 80 -6.00 7.02 -7.23
C TRP A 80 -7.11 6.04 -7.64
N THR A 81 -8.37 6.31 -7.29
CA THR A 81 -9.58 5.54 -7.58
C THR A 81 -9.72 4.22 -6.81
N ARG A 82 -8.72 3.34 -6.88
CA ARG A 82 -8.67 2.04 -6.19
C ARG A 82 -7.42 1.94 -5.33
N TYR A 83 -7.55 1.22 -4.22
CA TYR A 83 -6.43 0.83 -3.38
C TYR A 83 -6.46 -0.69 -3.19
N ASP A 84 -5.72 -1.40 -4.00
CA ASP A 84 -5.58 -2.85 -3.89
C ASP A 84 -4.27 -3.20 -3.18
N VAL A 85 -4.25 -4.34 -2.48
CA VAL A 85 -3.07 -4.88 -1.81
C VAL A 85 -2.71 -6.21 -2.47
N LEU A 86 -1.47 -6.38 -2.88
CA LEU A 86 -0.93 -7.64 -3.39
C LEU A 86 0.05 -8.23 -2.37
N CYS A 87 -0.34 -9.35 -1.77
CA CYS A 87 0.55 -10.13 -0.93
C CYS A 87 1.41 -11.04 -1.81
N LEU A 88 2.69 -10.76 -1.85
CA LEU A 88 3.69 -11.42 -2.68
C LEU A 88 4.25 -12.69 -2.01
N PRO A 89 4.97 -13.54 -2.76
CA PRO A 89 5.73 -14.65 -2.18
C PRO A 89 6.85 -14.17 -1.23
N PRO A 90 7.40 -15.07 -0.37
CA PRO A 90 8.43 -14.73 0.62
C PRO A 90 9.74 -14.15 0.05
N SER A 91 9.95 -14.27 -1.25
CA SER A 91 11.12 -13.69 -1.94
C SER A 91 11.04 -12.17 -2.09
N PHE A 92 9.89 -11.54 -1.78
CA PHE A 92 9.75 -10.10 -1.81
C PHE A 92 10.59 -9.47 -0.70
N PRO A 93 11.54 -8.55 -1.03
CA PRO A 93 12.60 -8.16 -0.10
C PRO A 93 12.22 -7.02 0.86
N TYR A 94 11.02 -6.42 0.70
CA TYR A 94 10.58 -5.27 1.49
C TYR A 94 9.38 -5.64 2.36
N GLY A 95 9.06 -4.80 3.37
CA GLY A 95 7.82 -4.88 4.12
C GLY A 95 6.62 -4.54 3.25
N GLY A 96 6.72 -3.41 2.55
CA GLY A 96 5.76 -2.93 1.57
C GLY A 96 6.45 -2.19 0.41
N MET A 97 5.63 -1.82 -0.58
CA MET A 97 6.02 -0.93 -1.68
C MET A 97 4.75 -0.22 -2.18
N GLU A 98 4.83 1.09 -2.19
CA GLU A 98 3.72 2.01 -2.36
C GLU A 98 3.24 2.20 -3.81
N ASN A 99 3.30 1.18 -4.66
CA ASN A 99 2.86 1.32 -6.05
C ASN A 99 1.40 1.83 -6.11
N PRO A 100 1.12 2.92 -6.85
CA PRO A 100 -0.23 3.47 -6.93
C PRO A 100 -1.26 2.44 -7.42
N CYS A 101 -2.42 2.42 -6.78
CA CYS A 101 -3.53 1.49 -7.03
C CYS A 101 -3.26 0.02 -6.64
N LEU A 102 -2.01 -0.40 -6.42
CA LEU A 102 -1.65 -1.78 -6.10
C LEU A 102 -0.40 -1.82 -5.21
N THR A 103 -0.59 -1.66 -3.92
CA THR A 103 0.48 -1.79 -2.92
C THR A 103 0.96 -3.23 -2.85
N PHE A 104 2.28 -3.41 -2.86
CA PHE A 104 2.92 -4.71 -2.64
C PHE A 104 3.25 -4.88 -1.16
N VAL A 105 3.03 -6.08 -0.63
CA VAL A 105 3.37 -6.41 0.76
C VAL A 105 4.00 -7.80 0.88
N THR A 106 4.84 -7.97 1.91
CA THR A 106 5.44 -9.26 2.25
C THR A 106 4.42 -10.17 2.94
N PRO A 107 4.46 -11.50 2.72
CA PRO A 107 3.60 -12.45 3.43
C PRO A 107 3.97 -12.62 4.91
N THR A 108 5.11 -12.08 5.35
CA THR A 108 5.52 -12.09 6.77
C THR A 108 4.59 -11.22 7.63
N LEU A 109 3.75 -10.38 7.02
CA LEU A 109 2.71 -9.60 7.70
C LEU A 109 1.47 -10.42 8.06
N LEU A 110 1.33 -11.65 7.54
CA LEU A 110 0.16 -12.50 7.79
C LEU A 110 0.30 -13.24 9.12
N THR A 111 -0.07 -12.56 10.20
CA THR A 111 -0.01 -13.07 11.58
C THR A 111 -1.27 -13.81 12.01
N GLY A 112 -2.39 -13.61 11.30
CA GLY A 112 -3.69 -14.18 11.62
C GLY A 112 -4.45 -13.39 12.71
N ASP A 113 -3.90 -12.28 13.19
CA ASP A 113 -4.51 -11.40 14.21
C ASP A 113 -4.51 -9.93 13.82
N LYS A 114 -4.06 -9.61 12.59
CA LYS A 114 -3.95 -8.25 12.03
C LYS A 114 -2.92 -7.35 12.75
N SER A 115 -2.07 -7.91 13.60
CA SER A 115 -1.14 -7.12 14.42
C SER A 115 -0.10 -6.36 13.61
N LEU A 116 0.24 -6.83 12.40
CA LEU A 116 1.19 -6.20 11.48
C LEU A 116 0.52 -5.44 10.32
N ALA A 117 -0.80 -5.23 10.36
CA ALA A 117 -1.52 -4.49 9.33
C ALA A 117 -1.13 -3.00 9.25
N ASP A 118 -0.39 -2.48 10.24
CA ASP A 118 0.11 -1.10 10.26
C ASP A 118 1.05 -0.78 9.09
N VAL A 119 1.72 -1.77 8.52
CA VAL A 119 2.48 -1.60 7.28
C VAL A 119 1.55 -1.15 6.14
N VAL A 120 0.33 -1.68 6.06
CA VAL A 120 -0.65 -1.21 5.06
C VAL A 120 -1.02 0.25 5.31
N ALA A 121 -1.12 0.69 6.57
CA ALA A 121 -1.36 2.11 6.89
C ALA A 121 -0.19 3.00 6.43
N HIS A 122 1.05 2.52 6.51
CA HIS A 122 2.23 3.18 5.96
C HIS A 122 2.13 3.34 4.44
N GLU A 123 1.87 2.25 3.74
CA GLU A 123 1.75 2.26 2.27
C GLU A 123 0.56 3.12 1.79
N ILE A 124 -0.54 3.15 2.55
CA ILE A 124 -1.66 4.06 2.30
C ILE A 124 -1.21 5.51 2.41
N ALA A 125 -0.45 5.86 3.45
CA ALA A 125 0.04 7.22 3.66
C ALA A 125 0.90 7.71 2.50
N HIS A 126 1.69 6.84 1.88
CA HIS A 126 2.45 7.14 0.67
C HIS A 126 1.59 7.62 -0.51
N SER A 127 0.31 7.29 -0.55
CA SER A 127 -0.60 7.79 -1.60
C SER A 127 -0.65 9.32 -1.66
N TRP A 128 -0.36 10.00 -0.57
CA TRP A 128 -0.23 11.47 -0.50
C TRP A 128 1.22 11.90 -0.40
N THR A 129 1.98 11.30 0.52
CA THR A 129 3.37 11.66 0.83
C THR A 129 4.33 10.67 0.19
N GLY A 130 4.82 11.03 -0.98
CA GLY A 130 5.66 10.20 -1.84
C GLY A 130 5.11 10.07 -3.25
N ASN A 131 3.86 9.66 -3.40
CA ASN A 131 3.25 9.42 -4.71
C ASN A 131 2.65 10.69 -5.31
N LEU A 132 1.79 11.39 -4.56
CA LEU A 132 1.16 12.63 -5.05
C LEU A 132 2.09 13.83 -4.87
N VAL A 133 2.69 13.96 -3.71
CA VAL A 133 3.73 14.95 -3.40
C VAL A 133 5.04 14.21 -3.22
N THR A 134 5.93 14.37 -4.19
CA THR A 134 7.19 13.62 -4.28
C THR A 134 8.39 14.55 -4.05
N ASN A 135 9.44 14.05 -3.43
CA ASN A 135 10.70 14.76 -3.27
C ASN A 135 11.37 14.98 -4.65
N LYS A 136 11.98 16.16 -4.83
CA LYS A 136 12.60 16.55 -6.10
C LYS A 136 13.77 15.66 -6.50
N THR A 137 14.54 15.18 -5.54
CA THR A 137 15.71 14.31 -5.77
C THR A 137 15.78 13.21 -4.72
N ARG A 138 16.38 12.08 -5.06
CA ARG A 138 16.56 10.94 -4.16
C ARG A 138 17.31 11.28 -2.86
N ASN A 139 18.17 12.30 -2.89
CA ASN A 139 18.90 12.76 -1.71
C ASN A 139 17.98 13.28 -0.59
N HIS A 140 16.74 13.65 -0.93
CA HIS A 140 15.74 14.13 0.01
C HIS A 140 14.65 13.10 0.30
N PHE A 141 14.94 11.82 0.10
CA PHE A 141 13.97 10.74 0.30
C PHE A 141 13.48 10.64 1.75
N PHE A 142 14.25 11.13 2.71
CA PHE A 142 13.80 11.27 4.11
C PHE A 142 12.52 12.11 4.26
N LEU A 143 12.23 13.02 3.35
CA LEU A 143 10.97 13.79 3.34
C LEU A 143 9.79 12.88 2.96
N ASN A 144 10.02 11.99 1.99
CA ASN A 144 9.04 10.98 1.59
C ASN A 144 8.66 10.11 2.80
N GLU A 145 9.64 9.44 3.39
CA GLU A 145 9.45 8.54 4.52
C GLU A 145 8.98 9.24 5.80
N GLY A 146 9.57 10.38 6.13
CA GLY A 146 9.26 11.09 7.37
C GLY A 146 7.81 11.61 7.42
N TRP A 147 7.31 12.20 6.32
CA TRP A 147 5.91 12.60 6.24
C TRP A 147 4.96 11.42 6.21
N THR A 148 5.36 10.33 5.56
CA THR A 148 4.58 9.08 5.54
C THR A 148 4.48 8.49 6.94
N MET A 149 5.58 8.41 7.70
CA MET A 149 5.55 7.98 9.10
C MET A 149 4.66 8.88 9.97
N TRP A 150 4.68 10.18 9.74
CA TRP A 150 3.79 11.09 10.47
C TRP A 150 2.32 10.80 10.17
N LEU A 151 1.95 10.65 8.90
CA LEU A 151 0.57 10.37 8.48
C LEU A 151 0.13 8.98 8.92
N GLN A 152 0.99 7.96 8.83
CA GLN A 152 0.75 6.62 9.38
C GLN A 152 0.34 6.69 10.84
N ARG A 153 1.13 7.39 11.67
CA ARG A 153 0.84 7.54 13.11
C ARG A 153 -0.52 8.21 13.36
N LYS A 154 -0.94 9.15 12.51
CA LYS A 154 -2.26 9.78 12.58
C LYS A 154 -3.39 8.79 12.23
N ILE A 155 -3.18 7.97 11.21
CA ILE A 155 -4.12 6.91 10.82
C ILE A 155 -4.28 5.92 11.97
N GLU A 156 -3.17 5.40 12.50
CA GLU A 156 -3.15 4.45 13.61
C GLU A 156 -3.81 5.01 14.87
N GLN A 157 -3.50 6.26 15.23
CA GLN A 157 -4.14 6.96 16.35
C GLN A 157 -5.66 6.99 16.21
N LYS A 158 -6.16 7.23 15.00
CA LYS A 158 -7.60 7.30 14.74
C LYS A 158 -8.28 5.94 14.84
N ILE A 159 -7.62 4.88 14.37
CA ILE A 159 -8.17 3.52 14.31
C ILE A 159 -8.03 2.79 15.64
N LYS A 160 -6.84 2.83 16.25
CA LYS A 160 -6.53 2.10 17.48
C LYS A 160 -6.91 2.86 18.76
N GLY A 161 -7.13 4.17 18.62
CA GLY A 161 -7.52 5.04 19.72
C GLY A 161 -6.37 5.47 20.64
N GLY A 162 -6.46 6.72 21.10
CA GLY A 162 -5.65 7.23 22.20
C GLY A 162 -4.36 7.95 21.81
N LYS A 163 -3.97 8.89 22.70
CA LYS A 163 -2.69 9.60 22.62
C LYS A 163 -1.51 8.69 22.96
N ASP A 164 -1.74 7.65 23.72
CA ASP A 164 -0.68 6.76 24.24
C ASP A 164 -0.03 5.95 23.12
N HIS A 165 -0.81 5.45 22.17
CA HIS A 165 -0.28 4.76 21.00
C HIS A 165 0.63 5.68 20.16
N LEU A 166 0.20 6.93 19.94
CA LEU A 166 0.98 7.93 19.21
C LEU A 166 2.30 8.26 19.93
N LEU A 167 2.25 8.42 21.25
CA LEU A 167 3.43 8.74 22.07
C LEU A 167 4.42 7.58 22.07
N LEU A 168 3.95 6.34 22.23
CA LEU A 168 4.80 5.15 22.19
C LEU A 168 5.51 5.00 20.83
N SER A 169 4.76 5.15 19.74
CA SER A 169 5.31 5.09 18.38
C SER A 169 6.33 6.21 18.12
N ALA A 170 6.06 7.43 18.63
CA ALA A 170 6.98 8.55 18.52
C ALA A 170 8.27 8.33 19.34
N GLN A 171 8.14 7.77 20.54
CA GLN A 171 9.29 7.43 21.40
C GLN A 171 10.17 6.35 20.77
N SER A 172 9.58 5.31 20.18
CA SER A 172 10.31 4.28 19.43
C SER A 172 11.07 4.89 18.25
N GLY A 173 10.40 5.74 17.43
CA GLY A 173 11.03 6.44 16.32
C GLY A 173 12.18 7.36 16.76
N TRP A 174 12.04 8.03 17.91
CA TRP A 174 13.11 8.84 18.49
C TRP A 174 14.33 8.02 18.90
N SER A 175 14.11 6.81 19.44
CA SER A 175 15.22 5.91 19.79
C SER A 175 15.98 5.47 18.52
N HIS A 176 15.26 5.05 17.48
CA HIS A 176 15.92 4.69 16.21
C HIS A 176 16.72 5.85 15.60
N LEU A 177 16.19 7.08 15.63
CA LEU A 177 16.89 8.25 15.10
C LEU A 177 18.21 8.56 15.83
N LYS A 178 18.37 8.12 17.08
CA LYS A 178 19.64 8.31 17.82
C LYS A 178 20.70 7.27 17.48
N ASP A 179 20.27 6.12 16.97
CA ASP A 179 21.15 5.00 16.64
C ASP A 179 21.68 5.09 15.19
N ASP A 180 21.10 5.97 14.36
CA ASP A 180 21.52 6.31 13.00
C ASP A 180 22.56 7.46 12.99
#